data_1bb15d44b4a63e90b8a6361a5e9b5e06
#
_entry.id   1bb15d44b4a63e90b8a6361a5e9b5e06
#
_cell.length_a   1.000
_cell.length_b   1.000
_cell.length_c   1.000
_cell.angle_alpha   90.00
_cell.angle_beta   90.00
_cell.angle_gamma   90.00
#
_symmetry.space_group_name_H-M   'P 1'
#
loop_
_entity.id
_entity.type
_entity.pdbx_description
1 polymer ?
#
loop_
_entity_poly.entity_id
_entity_poly.type
_entity_poly.pdbx_seq_one_letter_code
_entity_poly.pdbx_strand_id
1 'polypeptide(L)'
;MLSEEEMLRRLSGELKPSRFVHSLGVRDTAVELARIYGCDEEQCRLAGILHDCAKYMSLEQMLDIIHKGGIELYPHEDEYEPLLHAPAGAALAKLSYGINDEQILSAIRKHTTGKDMDLLEAIIFVADMIEPTRTYIPGCDELRALAWNDIFAAVEKCKQMTKEYCESQGHRVFSI
;
A
#
# COMPACT_ATOMS: atom_id res chain seq x y z
N MET A 1 -13.58 -11.09 10.70
CA MET A 1 -13.20 -10.47 9.40
C MET A 1 -14.48 -10.18 8.63
N LEU A 2 -14.62 -8.99 8.05
CA LEU A 2 -15.71 -8.64 7.15
C LEU A 2 -15.62 -9.46 5.85
N SER A 3 -16.74 -9.62 5.13
CA SER A 3 -16.68 -10.12 3.75
C SER A 3 -16.06 -9.09 2.81
N GLU A 4 -15.51 -9.54 1.67
CA GLU A 4 -14.98 -8.61 0.64
C GLU A 4 -16.05 -7.62 0.18
N GLU A 5 -17.29 -8.07 -0.03
CA GLU A 5 -18.41 -7.20 -0.41
C GLU A 5 -18.63 -6.08 0.60
N GLU A 6 -18.59 -6.38 1.89
CA GLU A 6 -18.75 -5.38 2.94
C GLU A 6 -17.55 -4.43 3.02
N MET A 7 -16.32 -4.93 2.80
CA MET A 7 -15.12 -4.10 2.71
C MET A 7 -15.23 -3.09 1.57
N LEU A 8 -15.59 -3.56 0.38
CA LEU A 8 -15.75 -2.73 -0.82
C LEU A 8 -16.87 -1.70 -0.65
N ARG A 9 -17.99 -2.11 -0.04
CA ARG A 9 -19.10 -1.19 0.26
C ARG A 9 -18.67 -0.05 1.18
N ARG A 10 -17.90 -0.34 2.23
CA ARG A 10 -17.36 0.71 3.14
C ARG A 10 -16.37 1.60 2.42
N LEU A 11 -15.39 1.02 1.75
CA LEU A 11 -14.36 1.79 1.04
C LEU A 11 -14.96 2.73 -0.03
N SER A 12 -16.00 2.29 -0.75
CA SER A 12 -16.68 3.14 -1.74
C SER A 12 -17.36 4.37 -1.13
N GLY A 13 -17.71 4.32 0.16
CA GLY A 13 -18.27 5.47 0.90
C GLY A 13 -17.20 6.35 1.55
N GLU A 14 -16.00 5.83 1.81
CA GLU A 14 -14.92 6.51 2.54
C GLU A 14 -13.85 7.10 1.61
N LEU A 15 -13.61 6.44 0.46
CA LEU A 15 -12.61 6.88 -0.51
C LEU A 15 -13.23 7.73 -1.61
N LYS A 16 -12.43 8.65 -2.17
CA LYS A 16 -12.80 9.34 -3.43
C LYS A 16 -12.92 8.30 -4.55
N PRO A 17 -13.84 8.48 -5.52
CA PRO A 17 -14.07 7.50 -6.59
C PRO A 17 -12.80 7.05 -7.32
N SER A 18 -11.89 7.97 -7.63
CA SER A 18 -10.62 7.65 -8.29
C SER A 18 -9.71 6.79 -7.41
N ARG A 19 -9.70 7.02 -6.08
CA ARG A 19 -8.91 6.21 -5.14
C ARG A 19 -9.52 4.82 -4.94
N PHE A 20 -10.84 4.73 -4.92
CA PHE A 20 -11.51 3.44 -4.87
C PHE A 20 -11.19 2.58 -6.12
N VAL A 21 -11.26 3.17 -7.33
CA VAL A 21 -10.86 2.49 -8.56
C VAL A 21 -9.40 2.07 -8.54
N HIS A 22 -8.51 2.93 -8.04
CA HIS A 22 -7.11 2.61 -7.82
C HIS A 22 -6.94 1.39 -6.88
N SER A 23 -7.63 1.34 -5.74
CA SER A 23 -7.55 0.20 -4.82
C SER A 23 -8.01 -1.11 -5.47
N LEU A 24 -9.01 -1.07 -6.35
CA LEU A 24 -9.40 -2.24 -7.14
C LEU A 24 -8.31 -2.63 -8.15
N GLY A 25 -7.66 -1.66 -8.79
CA GLY A 25 -6.53 -1.89 -9.68
C GLY A 25 -5.34 -2.53 -8.96
N VAL A 26 -5.01 -2.04 -7.75
CA VAL A 26 -3.96 -2.62 -6.91
C VAL A 26 -4.30 -4.06 -6.51
N ARG A 27 -5.54 -4.33 -6.08
CA ARG A 27 -6.02 -5.67 -5.79
C ARG A 27 -5.79 -6.63 -6.96
N ASP A 28 -6.26 -6.26 -8.14
CA ASP A 28 -6.22 -7.14 -9.32
C ASP A 28 -4.76 -7.37 -9.77
N THR A 29 -3.94 -6.32 -9.80
CA THR A 29 -2.51 -6.41 -10.12
C THR A 29 -1.75 -7.27 -9.09
N ALA A 30 -2.04 -7.11 -7.80
CA ALA A 30 -1.42 -7.91 -6.75
C ALA A 30 -1.76 -9.40 -6.87
N VAL A 31 -3.01 -9.74 -7.21
CA VAL A 31 -3.42 -11.13 -7.45
C VAL A 31 -2.72 -11.72 -8.68
N GLU A 32 -2.55 -10.97 -9.76
CA GLU A 32 -1.80 -11.41 -10.93
C GLU A 32 -0.32 -11.69 -10.60
N LEU A 33 0.33 -10.77 -9.86
CA LEU A 33 1.70 -10.97 -9.40
C LEU A 33 1.81 -12.14 -8.43
N ALA A 34 0.84 -12.34 -7.53
CA ALA A 34 0.81 -13.47 -6.62
C ALA A 34 0.85 -14.81 -7.35
N ARG A 35 0.10 -14.96 -8.44
CA ARG A 35 0.11 -16.17 -9.30
C ARG A 35 1.47 -16.43 -9.92
N ILE A 36 2.15 -15.37 -10.37
CA ILE A 36 3.47 -15.50 -11.00
C ILE A 36 4.52 -15.95 -9.99
N TYR A 37 4.50 -15.37 -8.79
CA TYR A 37 5.53 -15.57 -7.78
C TYR A 37 5.19 -16.66 -6.74
N GLY A 38 3.99 -17.26 -6.81
CA GLY A 38 3.56 -18.29 -5.87
C GLY A 38 3.26 -17.75 -4.47
N CYS A 39 2.81 -16.49 -4.38
CA CYS A 39 2.30 -15.89 -3.15
C CYS A 39 0.81 -16.25 -2.94
N ASP A 40 0.31 -16.10 -1.72
CA ASP A 40 -1.10 -16.32 -1.41
C ASP A 40 -1.97 -15.24 -2.07
N GLU A 41 -2.85 -15.66 -3.00
CA GLU A 41 -3.73 -14.75 -3.75
C GLU A 41 -4.73 -14.04 -2.86
N GLU A 42 -5.22 -14.69 -1.80
CA GLU A 42 -6.20 -14.09 -0.90
C GLU A 42 -5.55 -13.03 0.00
N GLN A 43 -4.34 -13.28 0.50
CA GLN A 43 -3.58 -12.28 1.23
C GLN A 43 -3.27 -11.06 0.34
N CYS A 44 -2.82 -11.29 -0.89
CA CYS A 44 -2.57 -10.21 -1.86
C CYS A 44 -3.84 -9.42 -2.19
N ARG A 45 -4.97 -10.10 -2.35
CA ARG A 45 -6.29 -9.50 -2.60
C ARG A 45 -6.70 -8.56 -1.48
N LEU A 46 -6.69 -9.06 -0.24
CA LEU A 46 -7.12 -8.30 0.94
C LEU A 46 -6.18 -7.11 1.23
N ALA A 47 -4.88 -7.33 1.15
CA ALA A 47 -3.90 -6.25 1.32
C ALA A 47 -4.06 -5.17 0.25
N GLY A 48 -4.25 -5.55 -1.02
CA GLY A 48 -4.47 -4.63 -2.13
C GLY A 48 -5.74 -3.79 -1.99
N ILE A 49 -6.85 -4.40 -1.55
CA ILE A 49 -8.11 -3.68 -1.26
C ILE A 49 -7.91 -2.63 -0.18
N LEU A 50 -7.18 -2.99 0.90
CA LEU A 50 -7.13 -2.20 2.14
C LEU A 50 -5.90 -1.30 2.26
N HIS A 51 -4.91 -1.36 1.35
CA HIS A 51 -3.65 -0.64 1.52
C HIS A 51 -3.84 0.87 1.79
N ASP A 52 -4.80 1.49 1.13
CA ASP A 52 -5.10 2.94 1.21
C ASP A 52 -6.40 3.25 2.00
N CYS A 53 -6.93 2.31 2.81
CA CYS A 53 -8.21 2.48 3.52
C CYS A 53 -8.24 3.70 4.46
N ALA A 54 -7.09 4.16 4.96
CA ALA A 54 -6.96 5.33 5.83
C ALA A 54 -6.55 6.62 5.09
N LYS A 55 -6.48 6.61 3.75
CA LYS A 55 -5.90 7.70 2.93
C LYS A 55 -6.52 9.09 3.13
N TYR A 56 -7.79 9.15 3.48
CA TYR A 56 -8.53 10.40 3.66
C TYR A 56 -8.91 10.69 5.12
N MET A 57 -8.34 9.94 6.06
CA MET A 57 -8.45 10.28 7.48
C MET A 57 -7.67 11.57 7.78
N SER A 58 -8.16 12.36 8.73
CA SER A 58 -7.40 13.51 9.24
C SER A 58 -6.17 13.03 10.03
N LEU A 59 -5.19 13.91 10.20
CA LEU A 59 -4.00 13.61 11.01
C LEU A 59 -4.38 13.11 12.42
N GLU A 60 -5.34 13.79 13.07
CA GLU A 60 -5.83 13.39 14.40
C GLU A 60 -6.44 11.98 14.39
N GLN A 61 -7.26 11.66 13.39
CA GLN A 61 -7.86 10.33 13.23
C GLN A 61 -6.80 9.26 12.97
N MET A 62 -5.78 9.56 12.14
CA MET A 62 -4.68 8.62 11.86
C MET A 62 -3.88 8.33 13.13
N LEU A 63 -3.49 9.35 13.89
CA LEU A 63 -2.73 9.17 15.13
C LEU A 63 -3.54 8.42 16.19
N ASP A 64 -4.83 8.70 16.33
CA ASP A 64 -5.73 8.01 17.26
C ASP A 64 -5.85 6.51 16.91
N ILE A 65 -6.08 6.19 15.65
CA ILE A 65 -6.23 4.77 15.24
C ILE A 65 -4.91 4.00 15.34
N ILE A 66 -3.77 4.62 15.01
CA ILE A 66 -2.43 4.05 15.17
C ILE A 66 -2.19 3.67 16.65
N HIS A 67 -2.47 4.62 17.56
CA HIS A 67 -2.34 4.37 18.99
C HIS A 67 -3.25 3.24 19.47
N LYS A 68 -4.54 3.27 19.09
CA LYS A 68 -5.52 2.22 19.46
C LYS A 68 -5.14 0.84 18.91
N GLY A 69 -4.55 0.80 17.71
CA GLY A 69 -4.10 -0.42 17.07
C GLY A 69 -2.79 -0.97 17.63
N GLY A 70 -2.08 -0.19 18.44
CA GLY A 70 -0.77 -0.56 18.97
C GLY A 70 0.31 -0.67 17.88
N ILE A 71 0.19 0.14 16.81
CA ILE A 71 1.17 0.16 15.73
C ILE A 71 2.33 1.08 16.09
N GLU A 72 3.53 0.54 16.10
CA GLU A 72 4.74 1.34 16.30
C GLU A 72 5.11 2.10 15.02
N LEU A 73 5.40 3.40 15.20
CA LEU A 73 5.92 4.23 14.12
C LEU A 73 7.43 4.05 13.98
N TYR A 74 7.93 4.17 12.75
CA TYR A 74 9.37 4.29 12.53
C TYR A 74 9.90 5.62 13.05
N PRO A 75 11.20 5.74 13.38
CA PRO A 75 11.78 7.00 13.81
C PRO A 75 11.46 8.14 12.84
N HIS A 76 10.94 9.25 13.35
CA HIS A 76 10.56 10.45 12.59
C HIS A 76 9.41 10.29 11.59
N GLU A 77 8.70 9.16 11.57
CA GLU A 77 7.58 8.94 10.66
C GLU A 77 6.40 9.87 10.98
N ASP A 78 6.21 10.21 12.25
CA ASP A 78 5.19 11.16 12.72
C ASP A 78 5.45 12.62 12.28
N GLU A 79 6.67 12.93 11.85
CA GLU A 79 7.02 14.23 11.28
C GLU A 79 6.60 14.37 9.81
N TYR A 80 6.13 13.28 9.18
CA TYR A 80 5.81 13.25 7.76
C TYR A 80 4.40 12.68 7.50
N GLU A 81 3.39 13.55 7.67
CA GLU A 81 1.98 13.20 7.57
C GLU A 81 1.61 12.32 6.35
N PRO A 82 2.15 12.55 5.12
CA PRO A 82 1.83 11.71 3.97
C PRO A 82 2.11 10.22 4.15
N LEU A 83 2.99 9.82 5.06
CA LEU A 83 3.29 8.41 5.33
C LEU A 83 2.33 7.76 6.33
N LEU A 84 1.67 8.55 7.18
CA LEU A 84 0.88 8.04 8.30
C LEU A 84 -0.35 7.23 7.88
N HIS A 85 -0.84 7.37 6.64
CA HIS A 85 -1.98 6.57 6.20
C HIS A 85 -1.65 5.06 6.12
N ALA A 86 -0.39 4.66 5.98
CA ALA A 86 0.00 3.26 5.94
C ALA A 86 -0.09 2.60 7.34
N PRO A 87 0.55 3.12 8.41
CA PRO A 87 0.34 2.61 9.77
C PRO A 87 -1.12 2.74 10.23
N ALA A 88 -1.80 3.85 9.90
CA ALA A 88 -3.22 4.02 10.20
C ALA A 88 -4.09 2.98 9.46
N GLY A 89 -3.75 2.67 8.19
CA GLY A 89 -4.43 1.66 7.39
C GLY A 89 -4.30 0.26 7.99
N ALA A 90 -3.10 -0.12 8.44
CA ALA A 90 -2.89 -1.39 9.14
C ALA A 90 -3.72 -1.48 10.44
N ALA A 91 -3.72 -0.41 11.24
CA ALA A 91 -4.55 -0.35 12.45
C ALA A 91 -6.06 -0.42 12.14
N LEU A 92 -6.52 0.32 11.12
CA LEU A 92 -7.91 0.34 10.68
C LEU A 92 -8.33 -1.03 10.13
N ALA A 93 -7.48 -1.69 9.34
CA ALA A 93 -7.71 -3.03 8.82
C ALA A 93 -7.92 -4.05 9.96
N LYS A 94 -7.09 -3.98 10.99
CA LYS A 94 -7.20 -4.82 12.18
C LYS A 94 -8.48 -4.55 12.97
N LEU A 95 -8.70 -3.31 13.36
CA LEU A 95 -9.74 -2.94 14.31
C LEU A 95 -11.15 -2.88 13.69
N SER A 96 -11.26 -2.43 12.44
CA SER A 96 -12.56 -2.14 11.81
C SER A 96 -12.95 -3.13 10.72
N TYR A 97 -11.98 -3.75 10.04
CA TYR A 97 -12.23 -4.76 9.01
C TYR A 97 -12.02 -6.19 9.52
N GLY A 98 -11.43 -6.34 10.72
CA GLY A 98 -11.23 -7.62 11.38
C GLY A 98 -10.13 -8.47 10.76
N ILE A 99 -9.13 -7.85 10.14
CA ILE A 99 -7.94 -8.53 9.63
C ILE A 99 -7.04 -8.88 10.82
N ASN A 100 -6.76 -10.18 11.01
CA ASN A 100 -5.87 -10.67 12.06
C ASN A 100 -4.61 -11.33 11.50
N ASP A 101 -4.46 -11.37 10.19
CA ASP A 101 -3.29 -11.90 9.50
C ASP A 101 -2.18 -10.85 9.52
N GLU A 102 -1.10 -11.14 10.24
CA GLU A 102 0.02 -10.22 10.42
C GLU A 102 0.78 -9.93 9.12
N GLN A 103 0.75 -10.85 8.14
CA GLN A 103 1.39 -10.62 6.84
C GLN A 103 0.59 -9.58 6.03
N ILE A 104 -0.74 -9.67 6.03
CA ILE A 104 -1.62 -8.67 5.40
C ILE A 104 -1.42 -7.30 6.06
N LEU A 105 -1.43 -7.26 7.41
CA LEU A 105 -1.22 -6.01 8.15
C LEU A 105 0.15 -5.40 7.88
N SER A 106 1.20 -6.22 7.79
CA SER A 106 2.55 -5.78 7.47
C SER A 106 2.65 -5.22 6.05
N ALA A 107 2.01 -5.87 5.06
CA ALA A 107 1.98 -5.38 3.69
C ALA A 107 1.28 -4.00 3.60
N ILE A 108 0.15 -3.82 4.29
CA ILE A 108 -0.52 -2.52 4.39
C ILE A 108 0.41 -1.50 5.07
N ARG A 109 1.08 -1.88 6.17
CA ARG A 109 1.97 -1.01 6.94
C ARG A 109 3.17 -0.49 6.15
N LYS A 110 3.73 -1.32 5.26
CA LYS A 110 4.97 -1.04 4.56
C LYS A 110 4.81 -0.49 3.14
N HIS A 111 3.59 -0.42 2.59
CA HIS A 111 3.39 -0.06 1.19
C HIS A 111 3.88 1.33 0.80
N THR A 112 4.14 2.23 1.75
CA THR A 112 4.69 3.57 1.49
C THR A 112 6.20 3.65 1.65
N THR A 113 6.79 2.85 2.55
CA THR A 113 8.18 2.98 2.95
C THR A 113 9.10 1.96 2.27
N GLY A 114 8.58 0.80 1.93
CA GLY A 114 9.34 -0.25 1.23
C GLY A 114 10.53 -0.82 2.00
N LYS A 115 10.46 -0.80 3.35
CA LYS A 115 11.57 -1.28 4.19
C LYS A 115 11.53 -2.79 4.36
N ASP A 116 12.67 -3.46 4.16
CA ASP A 116 12.89 -4.88 4.46
C ASP A 116 11.67 -5.75 4.12
N MET A 117 11.26 -5.75 2.84
CA MET A 117 10.01 -6.37 2.39
C MET A 117 10.17 -7.87 2.13
N ASP A 118 9.19 -8.65 2.60
CA ASP A 118 8.94 -9.99 2.13
C ASP A 118 8.22 -10.01 0.75
N LEU A 119 7.85 -11.19 0.27
CA LEU A 119 7.24 -11.32 -1.06
C LEU A 119 5.86 -10.66 -1.15
N LEU A 120 5.00 -10.83 -0.14
CA LEU A 120 3.67 -10.21 -0.11
C LEU A 120 3.77 -8.68 -0.05
N GLU A 121 4.63 -8.17 0.81
CA GLU A 121 4.89 -6.74 0.97
C GLU A 121 5.43 -6.12 -0.33
N ALA A 122 6.38 -6.80 -1.00
CA ALA A 122 6.94 -6.40 -2.29
C ALA A 122 5.87 -6.34 -3.38
N ILE A 123 4.98 -7.35 -3.44
CA ILE A 123 3.87 -7.39 -4.40
C ILE A 123 2.94 -6.19 -4.20
N ILE A 124 2.52 -5.89 -2.98
CA ILE A 124 1.62 -4.75 -2.71
C ILE A 124 2.30 -3.42 -3.03
N PHE A 125 3.55 -3.24 -2.60
CA PHE A 125 4.33 -2.04 -2.87
C PHE A 125 4.49 -1.75 -4.37
N VAL A 126 4.79 -2.78 -5.17
CA VAL A 126 4.94 -2.65 -6.62
C VAL A 126 3.58 -2.47 -7.29
N ALA A 127 2.55 -3.24 -6.90
CA ALA A 127 1.20 -3.15 -7.47
C ALA A 127 0.60 -1.75 -7.32
N ASP A 128 0.81 -1.07 -6.20
CA ASP A 128 0.39 0.33 -5.99
C ASP A 128 1.01 1.27 -7.04
N MET A 129 2.24 1.03 -7.46
CA MET A 129 2.93 1.86 -8.45
C MET A 129 2.53 1.55 -9.89
N ILE A 130 2.16 0.30 -10.23
CA ILE A 130 2.01 -0.16 -11.62
C ILE A 130 0.57 -0.49 -12.03
N GLU A 131 -0.41 -0.41 -11.14
CA GLU A 131 -1.79 -0.74 -11.48
C GLU A 131 -2.29 0.05 -12.71
N PRO A 132 -3.31 -0.45 -13.46
CA PRO A 132 -3.62 0.09 -14.79
C PRO A 132 -3.95 1.57 -14.89
N THR A 133 -4.41 2.22 -13.79
CA THR A 133 -4.73 3.66 -13.83
C THR A 133 -3.50 4.56 -13.70
N ARG A 134 -2.32 4.01 -13.38
CA ARG A 134 -1.04 4.73 -13.24
C ARG A 134 -0.37 5.07 -14.60
N THR A 135 -1.17 5.50 -15.58
CA THR A 135 -0.66 5.81 -16.93
C THR A 135 0.15 7.09 -17.03
N TYR A 136 0.07 7.96 -16.03
CA TYR A 136 0.75 9.26 -15.97
C TYR A 136 2.14 9.21 -15.34
N ILE A 137 2.58 8.05 -14.83
CA ILE A 137 3.90 7.89 -14.21
C ILE A 137 4.93 7.58 -15.30
N PRO A 138 5.93 8.45 -15.53
CA PRO A 138 7.00 8.18 -16.49
C PRO A 138 7.76 6.90 -16.13
N GLY A 139 8.00 6.01 -17.11
CA GLY A 139 8.70 4.75 -16.88
C GLY A 139 7.86 3.63 -16.27
N CYS A 140 6.53 3.83 -16.15
CA CYS A 140 5.64 2.83 -15.57
C CYS A 140 5.54 1.56 -16.43
N ASP A 141 5.62 1.65 -17.76
CA ASP A 141 5.54 0.48 -18.64
C ASP A 141 6.78 -0.40 -18.51
N GLU A 142 7.97 0.19 -18.41
CA GLU A 142 9.21 -0.54 -18.15
C GLU A 142 9.20 -1.17 -16.75
N LEU A 143 8.63 -0.46 -15.76
CA LEU A 143 8.47 -0.99 -14.41
C LEU A 143 7.48 -2.16 -14.41
N ARG A 144 6.37 -2.11 -15.16
CA ARG A 144 5.45 -3.23 -15.33
C ARG A 144 6.16 -4.44 -15.90
N ALA A 145 6.90 -4.27 -17.01
CA ALA A 145 7.66 -5.36 -17.61
C ALA A 145 8.67 -5.98 -16.63
N LEU A 146 9.34 -5.15 -15.82
CA LEU A 146 10.27 -5.62 -14.79
C LEU A 146 9.55 -6.40 -13.69
N ALA A 147 8.42 -5.90 -13.20
CA ALA A 147 7.64 -6.53 -12.13
C ALA A 147 7.15 -7.94 -12.47
N TRP A 148 6.91 -8.23 -13.74
CA TRP A 148 6.52 -9.57 -14.23
C TRP A 148 7.69 -10.55 -14.30
N ASN A 149 8.95 -10.09 -14.19
CA ASN A 149 10.15 -10.91 -14.28
C ASN A 149 10.93 -11.00 -12.97
N ASP A 150 11.02 -9.90 -12.22
CA ASP A 150 11.76 -9.80 -10.96
C ASP A 150 11.11 -8.75 -10.04
N ILE A 151 10.34 -9.23 -9.08
CA ILE A 151 9.58 -8.36 -8.15
C ILE A 151 10.51 -7.52 -7.27
N PHE A 152 11.64 -8.06 -6.82
CA PHE A 152 12.56 -7.32 -5.94
C PHE A 152 13.39 -6.29 -6.72
N ALA A 153 13.75 -6.57 -7.97
CA ALA A 153 14.32 -5.55 -8.85
C ALA A 153 13.30 -4.44 -9.14
N ALA A 154 12.01 -4.78 -9.29
CA ALA A 154 10.95 -3.79 -9.44
C ALA A 154 10.78 -2.92 -8.16
N VAL A 155 10.91 -3.49 -6.97
CA VAL A 155 10.92 -2.74 -5.70
C VAL A 155 12.02 -1.68 -5.70
N GLU A 156 13.25 -2.05 -6.03
CA GLU A 156 14.36 -1.10 -6.06
C GLU A 156 14.14 -0.01 -7.12
N LYS A 157 13.57 -0.36 -8.25
CA LYS A 157 13.19 0.63 -9.28
C LYS A 157 12.10 1.58 -8.79
N CYS A 158 11.07 1.08 -8.10
CA CYS A 158 10.02 1.91 -7.47
C CYS A 158 10.63 2.91 -6.47
N LYS A 159 11.53 2.44 -5.59
CA LYS A 159 12.21 3.29 -4.62
C LYS A 159 13.01 4.41 -5.30
N GLN A 160 13.76 4.07 -6.35
CA GLN A 160 14.51 5.05 -7.12
C GLN A 160 13.59 6.09 -7.76
N MET A 161 12.52 5.67 -8.45
CA MET A 161 11.56 6.57 -9.09
C MET A 161 10.88 7.49 -8.07
N THR A 162 10.50 6.97 -6.92
CA THR A 162 9.89 7.76 -5.83
C THR A 162 10.88 8.79 -5.29
N LYS A 163 12.15 8.40 -5.10
CA LYS A 163 13.21 9.31 -4.65
C LYS A 163 13.42 10.46 -5.65
N GLU A 164 13.58 10.13 -6.94
CA GLU A 164 13.76 11.11 -8.02
C GLU A 164 12.57 12.08 -8.10
N TYR A 165 11.35 11.57 -7.95
CA TYR A 165 10.15 12.39 -7.92
C TYR A 165 10.15 13.34 -6.70
N CYS A 166 10.39 12.84 -5.50
CA CYS A 166 10.45 13.66 -4.28
C CYS A 166 11.52 14.77 -4.41
N GLU A 167 12.72 14.43 -4.87
CA GLU A 167 13.81 15.38 -5.10
C GLU A 167 13.41 16.46 -6.13
N SER A 168 12.75 16.07 -7.22
CA SER A 168 12.29 17.00 -8.27
C SER A 168 11.23 18.00 -7.77
N GLN A 169 10.45 17.59 -6.77
CA GLN A 169 9.41 18.42 -6.16
C GLN A 169 9.92 19.20 -4.92
N GLY A 170 11.20 19.05 -4.55
CA GLY A 170 11.76 19.64 -3.34
C GLY A 170 11.23 19.04 -2.05
N HIS A 171 10.66 17.83 -2.13
CA HIS A 171 10.20 17.10 -0.95
C HIS A 171 11.34 16.34 -0.26
N ARG A 172 11.24 16.22 1.05
CA ARG A 172 12.16 15.38 1.82
C ARG A 172 11.96 13.91 1.43
N VAL A 173 13.07 13.22 1.16
CA VAL A 173 13.07 11.76 1.01
C VAL A 173 13.13 11.15 2.40
N PHE A 174 12.14 10.34 2.73
CA PHE A 174 12.11 9.60 4.00
C PHE A 174 12.96 8.34 3.83
N SER A 175 14.06 8.29 4.58
CA SER A 175 14.94 7.11 4.64
C SER A 175 14.73 6.42 5.99
N ILE A 176 14.39 5.15 5.94
CA ILE A 176 14.22 4.30 7.12
C ILE A 176 15.45 3.41 7.26
#